data_52f49e0e54a18651c2945757d779dbc6
#
_entry.id   52f49e0e54a18651c2945757d779dbc6
#
_cell.length_a   1.000
_cell.length_b   1.000
_cell.length_c   1.000
_cell.angle_alpha   90.00
_cell.angle_beta   90.00
_cell.angle_gamma   90.00
#
_symmetry.space_group_name_H-M   'P 1'
#
loop_
_entity.id
_entity.type
_entity.pdbx_description
1 polymer ?
#
loop_
_entity_poly.entity_id
_entity_poly.type
_entity_poly.pdbx_seq_one_letter_code
_entity_poly.pdbx_strand_id
1 'polypeptide(L)'
;MKTKLLLASVLALSVQQTVFAQTDALGYTQVNMTMGNNYQNRVFVNLADANMTSQPANSWDIAFYRNSNYEFGSRVNDALDIEVYTAATDLAEWDNINLNNIDSWGEPLYNPDQTTDLSQGAFEQGPITSSNPNQPATGWGLYNGVTHVIEGKAIFVLKYANGTYYKFAIVSAYGGYTFKYSKWNGSAWGPTETKTLANGTDDAFFNYFSFTTGAKVPALEPSRSAWDLMFTKYYTFYNNIMMYPLSGAIQSPNVKVAMVQPETQATSTYSMPADTSFSSNITTVGHSWKGIGTVKSDVVYYIKKGSDYYRMYFITNGGATTGDMYFKYKNITQTLGIKEVGKKASFGVYPNPTTADKKVTVLFDIKERANNKGNVEVYDLTGKVVYSAELTNQAGFYKQDINLSHLTSGNYLVKITYGGNTETKKLIVK
;
A
#
# COMPACT_ATOMS: atom_id res chain seq x y z
N MET A 1 -26.35 41.53 -24.88
CA MET A 1 -26.47 40.76 -23.63
C MET A 1 -25.26 39.89 -23.47
N LYS A 2 -24.41 40.18 -22.49
CA LYS A 2 -23.19 39.39 -22.19
C LYS A 2 -23.56 38.32 -21.15
N THR A 3 -23.69 37.09 -21.59
CA THR A 3 -23.92 35.94 -20.71
C THR A 3 -22.63 35.62 -19.99
N LYS A 4 -22.56 35.87 -18.68
CA LYS A 4 -21.44 35.44 -17.82
C LYS A 4 -21.58 33.93 -17.58
N LEU A 5 -20.67 33.15 -18.11
CA LEU A 5 -20.50 31.75 -17.77
C LEU A 5 -19.93 31.70 -16.33
N LEU A 6 -20.73 31.25 -15.38
CA LEU A 6 -20.22 30.88 -14.05
C LEU A 6 -19.49 29.53 -14.19
N LEU A 7 -18.16 29.56 -14.10
CA LEU A 7 -17.38 28.37 -13.86
C LEU A 7 -17.63 27.92 -12.40
N ALA A 8 -18.43 26.88 -12.21
CA ALA A 8 -18.51 26.20 -10.94
C ALA A 8 -17.26 25.30 -10.80
N SER A 9 -16.26 25.78 -10.09
CA SER A 9 -15.16 24.92 -9.63
C SER A 9 -15.71 23.95 -8.59
N VAL A 10 -15.82 22.69 -8.93
CA VAL A 10 -16.07 21.61 -7.97
C VAL A 10 -14.80 21.46 -7.14
N LEU A 11 -14.80 22.06 -5.96
CA LEU A 11 -13.76 21.83 -4.96
C LEU A 11 -13.98 20.42 -4.41
N ALA A 12 -13.08 19.48 -4.70
CA ALA A 12 -13.06 18.19 -4.03
C ALA A 12 -12.70 18.43 -2.55
N LEU A 13 -13.70 18.42 -1.69
CA LEU A 13 -13.51 18.50 -0.25
C LEU A 13 -13.03 17.13 0.25
N SER A 14 -11.76 17.01 0.59
CA SER A 14 -11.25 15.89 1.36
C SER A 14 -11.84 15.94 2.78
N VAL A 15 -12.59 14.91 3.16
CA VAL A 15 -13.08 14.78 4.53
C VAL A 15 -12.05 13.96 5.30
N GLN A 16 -11.29 14.62 6.17
CA GLN A 16 -10.48 13.92 7.18
C GLN A 16 -11.42 13.48 8.30
N GLN A 17 -11.62 12.16 8.42
CA GLN A 17 -12.32 11.59 9.56
C GLN A 17 -11.31 11.32 10.67
N THR A 18 -11.38 12.10 11.77
CA THR A 18 -10.67 11.75 13.00
C THR A 18 -11.40 10.61 13.68
N VAL A 19 -10.84 9.41 13.62
CA VAL A 19 -11.34 8.27 14.36
C VAL A 19 -10.74 8.31 15.76
N PHE A 20 -11.60 8.32 16.79
CA PHE A 20 -11.14 7.97 18.13
C PHE A 20 -10.85 6.47 18.14
N ALA A 21 -9.60 6.12 17.92
CA ALA A 21 -9.13 4.75 17.88
C ALA A 21 -9.17 4.16 19.30
N GLN A 22 -10.16 3.35 19.59
CA GLN A 22 -10.24 2.63 20.85
C GLN A 22 -9.34 1.39 20.78
N THR A 23 -8.36 1.31 21.66
CA THR A 23 -7.45 0.17 21.77
C THR A 23 -8.06 -0.85 22.75
N ASP A 24 -8.19 -2.10 22.33
CA ASP A 24 -8.71 -3.19 23.17
C ASP A 24 -7.63 -3.73 24.15
N ALA A 25 -8.07 -4.64 25.05
CA ALA A 25 -7.19 -5.24 26.06
C ALA A 25 -6.00 -6.02 25.49
N LEU A 26 -6.06 -6.44 24.21
CA LEU A 26 -4.98 -7.11 23.50
C LEU A 26 -4.06 -6.12 22.77
N GLY A 27 -4.33 -4.82 22.86
CA GLY A 27 -3.59 -3.75 22.25
C GLY A 27 -3.90 -3.51 20.76
N TYR A 28 -5.04 -4.00 20.25
CA TYR A 28 -5.51 -3.74 18.89
C TYR A 28 -6.33 -2.47 18.83
N THR A 29 -6.03 -1.64 17.88
CA THR A 29 -6.79 -0.45 17.51
C THR A 29 -7.84 -0.84 16.47
N GLN A 30 -9.09 -0.49 16.69
CA GLN A 30 -10.15 -0.70 15.70
C GLN A 30 -10.28 0.50 14.78
N VAL A 31 -10.34 0.25 13.47
CA VAL A 31 -10.60 1.23 12.42
C VAL A 31 -11.96 0.93 11.80
N ASN A 32 -12.87 1.88 11.90
CA ASN A 32 -14.20 1.81 11.30
C ASN A 32 -14.18 2.56 9.97
N MET A 33 -13.71 1.89 8.92
CA MET A 33 -13.59 2.44 7.58
C MET A 33 -14.85 2.15 6.76
N THR A 34 -15.31 3.13 5.99
CA THR A 34 -16.40 2.95 5.03
C THR A 34 -16.09 3.60 3.69
N MET A 35 -16.34 2.87 2.62
CA MET A 35 -16.33 3.40 1.24
C MET A 35 -17.69 4.02 0.85
N GLY A 36 -18.68 3.97 1.75
CA GLY A 36 -20.04 4.44 1.50
C GLY A 36 -20.87 3.50 0.61
N ASN A 37 -22.15 3.83 0.48
CA ASN A 37 -23.09 3.08 -0.36
C ASN A 37 -22.56 2.93 -1.79
N ASN A 38 -22.66 1.73 -2.35
CA ASN A 38 -22.13 1.37 -3.68
C ASN A 38 -20.66 1.72 -3.90
N TYR A 39 -19.87 1.79 -2.79
CA TYR A 39 -18.45 2.12 -2.85
C TYR A 39 -18.16 3.46 -3.56
N GLN A 40 -18.98 4.48 -3.24
CA GLN A 40 -18.88 5.82 -3.84
C GLN A 40 -17.59 6.55 -3.52
N ASN A 41 -16.83 6.08 -2.50
CA ASN A 41 -15.55 6.64 -2.11
C ASN A 41 -14.45 5.60 -2.23
N ARG A 42 -13.22 6.08 -2.45
CA ARG A 42 -11.99 5.36 -2.12
C ARG A 42 -11.41 5.94 -0.84
N VAL A 43 -10.81 5.11 -0.01
CA VAL A 43 -10.33 5.52 1.31
C VAL A 43 -8.89 5.11 1.47
N PHE A 44 -8.03 6.07 1.75
CA PHE A 44 -6.63 5.85 2.09
C PHE A 44 -6.48 5.78 3.61
N VAL A 45 -5.68 4.82 4.08
CA VAL A 45 -5.44 4.59 5.51
C VAL A 45 -3.95 4.59 5.80
N ASN A 46 -3.54 5.33 6.82
CA ASN A 46 -2.19 5.30 7.39
C ASN A 46 -2.21 4.49 8.69
N LEU A 47 -1.42 3.41 8.77
CA LEU A 47 -1.36 2.55 9.94
C LEU A 47 -0.55 3.14 11.11
N ALA A 48 0.27 4.18 10.87
CA ALA A 48 1.07 4.77 11.93
C ALA A 48 0.22 5.55 12.95
N ASP A 49 -0.87 6.16 12.47
CA ASP A 49 -1.71 7.06 13.26
C ASP A 49 -3.23 6.85 13.09
N ALA A 50 -3.64 5.82 12.35
CA ALA A 50 -5.02 5.52 11.97
C ALA A 50 -5.72 6.63 11.15
N ASN A 51 -4.98 7.57 10.59
CA ASN A 51 -5.56 8.62 9.76
C ASN A 51 -6.16 8.05 8.48
N MET A 52 -7.33 8.55 8.12
CA MET A 52 -8.04 8.19 6.90
C MET A 52 -8.33 9.41 6.04
N THR A 53 -8.13 9.28 4.74
CA THR A 53 -8.52 10.27 3.74
C THR A 53 -9.52 9.63 2.79
N SER A 54 -10.75 10.13 2.78
CA SER A 54 -11.82 9.69 1.89
C SER A 54 -11.92 10.61 0.68
N GLN A 55 -12.03 10.03 -0.52
CA GLN A 55 -12.13 10.76 -1.78
C GLN A 55 -13.22 10.15 -2.66
N PRO A 56 -13.96 10.96 -3.45
CA PRO A 56 -14.92 10.43 -4.41
C PRO A 56 -14.26 9.45 -5.38
N ALA A 57 -14.81 8.24 -5.49
CA ALA A 57 -14.25 7.19 -6.34
C ALA A 57 -14.47 7.47 -7.84
N ASN A 58 -15.51 8.22 -8.21
CA ASN A 58 -15.95 8.44 -9.59
C ASN A 58 -15.60 9.83 -10.15
N SER A 59 -14.73 10.58 -9.52
CA SER A 59 -14.41 11.96 -9.91
C SER A 59 -13.33 12.10 -10.99
N TRP A 60 -12.75 10.99 -11.45
CA TRP A 60 -11.68 10.95 -12.43
C TRP A 60 -11.89 9.77 -13.39
N ASP A 61 -11.23 9.80 -14.53
CA ASP A 61 -11.36 8.79 -15.59
C ASP A 61 -10.05 8.02 -15.80
N ILE A 62 -8.94 8.74 -15.91
CA ILE A 62 -7.59 8.19 -16.11
C ILE A 62 -6.59 8.80 -15.11
N ALA A 63 -5.56 8.03 -14.80
CA ALA A 63 -4.49 8.45 -13.92
C ALA A 63 -3.15 8.12 -14.54
N PHE A 64 -2.21 9.05 -14.48
CA PHE A 64 -0.85 8.92 -15.02
C PHE A 64 0.16 8.90 -13.88
N TYR A 65 0.97 7.86 -13.84
CA TYR A 65 2.04 7.71 -12.88
C TYR A 65 3.11 8.80 -13.08
N ARG A 66 3.58 9.40 -11.99
CA ARG A 66 4.39 10.61 -12.06
C ARG A 66 5.60 10.60 -11.12
N ASN A 67 6.19 9.46 -10.89
CA ASN A 67 7.28 9.34 -9.96
C ASN A 67 8.59 9.93 -10.47
N SER A 68 8.88 9.68 -11.75
CA SER A 68 10.13 10.12 -12.38
C SER A 68 9.93 10.36 -13.88
N ASN A 69 11.01 10.82 -14.54
CA ASN A 69 11.01 10.91 -16.00
C ASN A 69 11.18 9.54 -16.68
N TYR A 70 11.44 8.47 -15.92
CA TYR A 70 11.78 7.15 -16.44
C TYR A 70 10.77 6.07 -16.06
N GLU A 71 9.91 6.35 -15.10
CA GLU A 71 8.84 5.44 -14.69
C GLU A 71 7.50 5.96 -15.24
N PHE A 72 6.84 5.13 -16.01
CA PHE A 72 5.60 5.45 -16.67
C PHE A 72 4.54 4.45 -16.27
N GLY A 73 3.27 4.86 -16.33
CA GLY A 73 2.13 4.01 -16.08
C GLY A 73 0.85 4.80 -16.25
N SER A 74 -0.19 4.12 -16.69
CA SER A 74 -1.44 4.78 -17.03
C SER A 74 -2.63 3.87 -16.71
N ARG A 75 -3.40 4.27 -15.72
CA ARG A 75 -4.53 3.50 -15.19
C ARG A 75 -5.87 4.13 -15.56
N VAL A 76 -6.85 3.29 -15.81
CA VAL A 76 -8.27 3.72 -15.86
C VAL A 76 -8.89 3.65 -14.47
N ASN A 77 -10.00 4.33 -14.29
CA ASN A 77 -10.75 4.28 -13.04
C ASN A 77 -11.63 3.03 -12.96
N ASP A 78 -11.20 2.03 -12.22
CA ASP A 78 -11.93 0.78 -12.01
C ASP A 78 -13.31 1.00 -11.33
N ALA A 79 -13.49 2.12 -10.61
CA ALA A 79 -14.78 2.43 -9.98
C ALA A 79 -15.88 2.83 -10.99
N LEU A 80 -15.48 3.21 -12.20
CA LEU A 80 -16.39 3.55 -13.30
C LEU A 80 -16.69 2.36 -14.22
N ASP A 81 -16.14 1.19 -13.90
CA ASP A 81 -16.28 -0.05 -14.68
C ASP A 81 -15.95 0.19 -16.17
N ILE A 82 -14.73 0.73 -16.42
CA ILE A 82 -14.23 1.06 -17.76
C ILE A 82 -13.56 -0.17 -18.38
N GLU A 83 -14.07 -0.58 -19.53
CA GLU A 83 -13.43 -1.54 -20.43
C GLU A 83 -12.56 -0.80 -21.44
N VAL A 84 -11.30 -1.19 -21.63
CA VAL A 84 -10.36 -0.56 -22.55
C VAL A 84 -10.11 -1.47 -23.74
N TYR A 85 -10.52 -1.07 -24.93
CA TYR A 85 -10.30 -1.82 -26.16
C TYR A 85 -9.16 -1.21 -26.98
N THR A 86 -8.32 -2.02 -27.60
CA THR A 86 -7.31 -1.56 -28.56
C THR A 86 -7.96 -1.43 -29.93
N ALA A 87 -8.17 -0.21 -30.40
CA ALA A 87 -8.83 0.05 -31.66
C ALA A 87 -7.86 0.10 -32.85
N ALA A 88 -6.61 0.53 -32.64
CA ALA A 88 -5.55 0.53 -33.67
C ALA A 88 -4.17 0.60 -33.01
N THR A 89 -3.12 0.26 -33.80
CA THR A 89 -1.71 0.29 -33.39
C THR A 89 -0.89 1.36 -34.15
N ASP A 90 -1.57 2.29 -34.81
CA ASP A 90 -0.98 3.46 -35.43
C ASP A 90 -1.85 4.68 -35.15
N LEU A 91 -1.24 5.75 -34.65
CA LEU A 91 -1.94 7.03 -34.36
C LEU A 91 -2.47 7.72 -35.64
N ALA A 92 -1.97 7.35 -36.83
CA ALA A 92 -2.49 7.84 -38.11
C ALA A 92 -3.95 7.39 -38.36
N GLU A 93 -4.35 6.27 -37.75
CA GLU A 93 -5.73 5.72 -37.85
C GLU A 93 -6.73 6.47 -36.96
N TRP A 94 -6.34 7.56 -36.28
CA TRP A 94 -7.19 8.28 -35.34
C TRP A 94 -8.57 8.64 -35.90
N ASP A 95 -8.63 9.14 -37.12
CA ASP A 95 -9.88 9.59 -37.74
C ASP A 95 -10.67 8.43 -38.38
N ASN A 96 -10.04 7.27 -38.56
CA ASN A 96 -10.64 6.07 -39.13
C ASN A 96 -11.31 5.16 -38.10
N ILE A 97 -11.16 5.42 -36.81
CA ILE A 97 -11.75 4.59 -35.75
C ILE A 97 -13.28 4.63 -35.84
N ASN A 98 -13.87 3.48 -36.09
CA ASN A 98 -15.32 3.30 -36.17
C ASN A 98 -15.82 2.40 -35.03
N LEU A 99 -16.70 2.93 -34.17
CA LEU A 99 -17.22 2.22 -33.00
C LEU A 99 -17.99 0.93 -33.38
N ASN A 100 -18.53 0.83 -34.60
CA ASN A 100 -19.18 -0.39 -35.08
C ASN A 100 -18.21 -1.59 -35.14
N ASN A 101 -16.90 -1.37 -35.08
CA ASN A 101 -15.89 -2.41 -35.12
C ASN A 101 -15.52 -2.93 -33.71
N ILE A 102 -16.18 -2.48 -32.65
CA ILE A 102 -15.80 -2.78 -31.25
C ILE A 102 -15.70 -4.30 -31.00
N ASP A 103 -16.60 -5.08 -31.57
CA ASP A 103 -16.60 -6.56 -31.42
C ASP A 103 -15.39 -7.23 -32.09
N SER A 104 -14.66 -6.52 -32.97
CA SER A 104 -13.46 -7.02 -33.64
C SER A 104 -12.15 -6.66 -32.90
N TRP A 105 -12.20 -5.84 -31.85
CA TRP A 105 -11.02 -5.36 -31.15
C TRP A 105 -10.48 -6.32 -30.06
N GLY A 106 -11.09 -7.50 -29.94
CA GLY A 106 -10.69 -8.52 -28.97
C GLY A 106 -11.19 -8.24 -27.56
N GLU A 107 -10.57 -8.91 -26.59
CA GLU A 107 -10.93 -8.75 -25.18
C GLU A 107 -10.47 -7.39 -24.62
N PRO A 108 -11.26 -6.79 -23.72
CA PRO A 108 -10.88 -5.53 -23.10
C PRO A 108 -9.69 -5.70 -22.15
N LEU A 109 -8.89 -4.65 -22.08
CA LEU A 109 -7.76 -4.51 -21.17
C LEU A 109 -8.22 -3.90 -19.83
N TYR A 110 -7.62 -4.33 -18.73
CA TYR A 110 -7.89 -3.85 -17.38
C TYR A 110 -6.60 -3.50 -16.66
N ASN A 111 -6.69 -2.68 -15.61
CA ASN A 111 -5.56 -2.49 -14.72
C ASN A 111 -5.17 -3.82 -14.08
N PRO A 112 -3.92 -4.29 -14.21
CA PRO A 112 -3.50 -5.53 -13.58
C PRO A 112 -3.50 -5.38 -12.06
N ASP A 113 -3.97 -6.43 -11.36
CA ASP A 113 -4.04 -6.49 -9.90
C ASP A 113 -2.87 -7.27 -9.28
N GLN A 114 -2.18 -8.09 -10.09
CA GLN A 114 -1.05 -8.93 -9.65
C GLN A 114 0.29 -8.29 -10.00
N THR A 115 0.51 -7.03 -9.59
CA THR A 115 1.74 -6.27 -9.81
C THR A 115 2.40 -5.88 -8.49
N THR A 116 3.69 -5.55 -8.54
CA THR A 116 4.48 -5.18 -7.36
C THR A 116 4.52 -3.68 -7.09
N ASP A 117 3.97 -2.90 -8.01
CA ASP A 117 3.85 -1.44 -7.92
C ASP A 117 2.58 -0.95 -8.65
N LEU A 118 2.35 0.35 -8.63
CA LEU A 118 1.18 0.98 -9.25
C LEU A 118 1.45 1.50 -10.67
N SER A 119 2.67 1.36 -11.21
CA SER A 119 3.04 1.87 -12.52
C SER A 119 2.42 1.08 -13.67
N GLN A 120 1.97 -0.15 -13.42
CA GLN A 120 1.28 -0.95 -14.43
C GLN A 120 -0.22 -0.65 -14.43
N GLY A 121 -0.75 -0.24 -15.58
CA GLY A 121 -2.17 0.03 -15.78
C GLY A 121 -2.74 -0.66 -17.01
N ALA A 122 -3.98 -0.34 -17.38
CA ALA A 122 -4.67 -0.96 -18.51
C ALA A 122 -3.98 -0.68 -19.85
N PHE A 123 -3.43 0.51 -20.04
CA PHE A 123 -2.80 0.89 -21.31
C PHE A 123 -1.44 0.20 -21.49
N GLU A 124 -0.72 -0.13 -20.42
CA GLU A 124 0.52 -0.92 -20.45
C GLU A 124 0.26 -2.39 -20.85
N GLN A 125 -1.00 -2.87 -20.79
CA GLN A 125 -1.42 -4.17 -21.31
C GLN A 125 -1.69 -4.14 -22.82
N GLY A 126 -1.52 -3.00 -23.48
CA GLY A 126 -1.74 -2.84 -24.92
C GLY A 126 -0.76 -3.66 -25.78
N PRO A 127 -1.03 -3.73 -27.10
CA PRO A 127 -0.33 -4.66 -28.00
C PRO A 127 1.03 -4.18 -28.49
N ILE A 128 1.46 -2.95 -28.17
CA ILE A 128 2.74 -2.45 -28.65
C ILE A 128 3.87 -3.14 -27.94
N THR A 129 4.65 -3.92 -28.70
CA THR A 129 5.81 -4.68 -28.24
C THR A 129 7.06 -4.31 -29.03
N SER A 130 8.24 -4.61 -28.51
CA SER A 130 9.50 -4.39 -29.19
C SER A 130 10.49 -5.48 -28.83
N SER A 131 11.18 -6.00 -29.84
CA SER A 131 12.35 -6.88 -29.68
C SER A 131 13.67 -6.10 -29.61
N ASN A 132 13.65 -4.78 -29.84
CA ASN A 132 14.83 -3.93 -29.81
C ASN A 132 15.07 -3.45 -28.35
N PRO A 133 16.17 -3.86 -27.68
CA PRO A 133 16.46 -3.46 -26.31
C PRO A 133 16.72 -1.95 -26.14
N ASN A 134 17.09 -1.26 -27.23
CA ASN A 134 17.30 0.20 -27.22
C ASN A 134 15.99 0.98 -27.46
N GLN A 135 14.89 0.27 -27.70
CA GLN A 135 13.58 0.86 -27.95
C GLN A 135 12.49 0.04 -27.24
N PRO A 136 12.53 -0.03 -25.91
CA PRO A 136 11.54 -0.79 -25.14
C PRO A 136 10.13 -0.25 -25.38
N ALA A 137 9.18 -1.17 -25.36
CA ALA A 137 7.75 -0.87 -25.51
C ALA A 137 7.07 -0.76 -24.13
N THR A 138 5.96 -0.01 -24.10
CA THR A 138 5.13 0.21 -22.91
C THR A 138 3.69 -0.27 -23.08
N GLY A 139 3.42 -1.13 -24.06
CA GLY A 139 2.05 -1.54 -24.42
C GLY A 139 1.30 -0.52 -25.28
N TRP A 140 1.46 0.78 -25.05
CA TRP A 140 0.83 1.85 -25.84
C TRP A 140 1.81 2.63 -26.73
N GLY A 141 3.12 2.54 -26.50
CA GLY A 141 4.11 3.30 -27.22
C GLY A 141 5.51 2.67 -27.22
N LEU A 142 6.43 3.33 -27.89
CA LEU A 142 7.84 2.92 -28.03
C LEU A 142 8.76 4.01 -27.50
N TYR A 143 9.72 3.63 -26.68
CA TYR A 143 10.76 4.54 -26.20
C TYR A 143 11.73 4.91 -27.32
N ASN A 144 12.01 6.19 -27.46
CA ASN A 144 13.01 6.71 -28.38
C ASN A 144 14.31 7.01 -27.61
N GLY A 145 15.38 6.23 -27.86
CA GLY A 145 16.64 6.35 -27.16
C GLY A 145 17.44 7.63 -27.46
N VAL A 146 17.04 8.42 -28.47
CA VAL A 146 17.68 9.69 -28.82
C VAL A 146 17.01 10.86 -28.07
N THR A 147 15.69 10.90 -28.07
CA THR A 147 14.90 11.98 -27.46
C THR A 147 14.53 11.70 -26.02
N HIS A 148 14.66 10.45 -25.58
CA HIS A 148 14.19 9.93 -24.29
C HIS A 148 12.67 10.01 -24.08
N VAL A 149 11.91 10.24 -25.14
CA VAL A 149 10.46 10.31 -25.15
C VAL A 149 9.88 8.93 -25.44
N ILE A 150 8.81 8.52 -24.76
CA ILE A 150 7.97 7.44 -25.24
C ILE A 150 6.99 8.02 -26.24
N GLU A 151 7.05 7.53 -27.47
CA GLU A 151 6.17 7.93 -28.57
C GLU A 151 4.97 6.99 -28.66
N GLY A 152 3.77 7.54 -28.55
CA GLY A 152 2.54 6.79 -28.62
C GLY A 152 2.33 6.13 -30.00
N LYS A 153 1.74 4.94 -29.97
CA LYS A 153 1.39 4.16 -31.16
C LYS A 153 -0.05 3.67 -31.14
N ALA A 154 -0.55 3.27 -29.98
CA ALA A 154 -1.88 2.67 -29.86
C ALA A 154 -2.99 3.70 -29.71
N ILE A 155 -4.15 3.38 -30.28
CA ILE A 155 -5.43 4.07 -30.09
C ILE A 155 -6.35 3.12 -29.33
N PHE A 156 -6.93 3.62 -28.26
CA PHE A 156 -7.86 2.89 -27.43
C PHE A 156 -9.28 3.45 -27.51
N VAL A 157 -10.26 2.60 -27.23
CA VAL A 157 -11.63 3.04 -26.96
C VAL A 157 -12.00 2.59 -25.56
N LEU A 158 -12.41 3.52 -24.74
CA LEU A 158 -12.89 3.33 -23.39
C LEU A 158 -14.41 3.23 -23.42
N LYS A 159 -14.94 2.09 -22.97
CA LYS A 159 -16.38 1.84 -22.87
C LYS A 159 -16.75 1.84 -21.39
N TYR A 160 -17.66 2.73 -21.03
CA TYR A 160 -18.19 2.85 -19.67
C TYR A 160 -19.44 2.00 -19.49
N ALA A 161 -19.70 1.53 -18.28
CA ALA A 161 -20.89 0.76 -17.95
C ALA A 161 -22.21 1.46 -18.29
N ASN A 162 -22.23 2.79 -18.32
CA ASN A 162 -23.39 3.61 -18.68
C ASN A 162 -23.58 3.82 -20.19
N GLY A 163 -22.80 3.16 -21.04
CA GLY A 163 -22.85 3.28 -22.49
C GLY A 163 -22.13 4.50 -23.07
N THR A 164 -21.37 5.23 -22.27
CA THR A 164 -20.50 6.32 -22.78
C THR A 164 -19.25 5.71 -23.39
N TYR A 165 -18.75 6.33 -24.47
CA TYR A 165 -17.49 5.94 -25.11
C TYR A 165 -16.58 7.14 -25.29
N TYR A 166 -15.27 6.89 -25.07
CA TYR A 166 -14.22 7.83 -25.43
C TYR A 166 -13.16 7.13 -26.28
N LYS A 167 -12.77 7.76 -27.39
CA LYS A 167 -11.57 7.42 -28.14
C LYS A 167 -10.40 8.12 -27.45
N PHE A 168 -9.31 7.42 -27.21
CA PHE A 168 -8.20 7.88 -26.40
C PHE A 168 -6.85 7.40 -26.95
N ALA A 169 -5.83 8.23 -26.89
CA ALA A 169 -4.45 7.84 -27.16
C ALA A 169 -3.46 8.66 -26.33
N ILE A 170 -2.46 8.01 -25.76
CA ILE A 170 -1.28 8.67 -25.22
C ILE A 170 -0.40 9.01 -26.43
N VAL A 171 -0.10 10.29 -26.63
CA VAL A 171 0.70 10.77 -27.75
C VAL A 171 2.19 10.70 -27.43
N SER A 172 2.56 11.10 -26.19
CA SER A 172 3.94 11.05 -25.75
C SER A 172 4.03 11.10 -24.23
N ALA A 173 5.12 10.60 -23.69
CA ALA A 173 5.45 10.75 -22.27
C ALA A 173 6.95 11.01 -22.06
N TYR A 174 7.25 12.10 -21.33
CA TYR A 174 8.55 12.48 -20.78
C TYR A 174 8.37 13.68 -19.86
N GLY A 175 8.67 13.54 -18.57
CA GLY A 175 8.39 14.59 -17.58
C GLY A 175 6.89 14.91 -17.40
N GLY A 176 6.02 14.05 -17.91
CA GLY A 176 4.57 14.16 -17.95
C GLY A 176 4.01 13.45 -19.16
N TYR A 177 2.72 13.63 -19.42
CA TYR A 177 2.01 12.95 -20.50
C TYR A 177 1.28 13.95 -21.39
N THR A 178 1.43 13.76 -22.71
CA THR A 178 0.56 14.38 -23.72
C THR A 178 -0.36 13.30 -24.27
N PHE A 179 -1.66 13.54 -24.26
CA PHE A 179 -2.67 12.62 -24.75
C PHE A 179 -3.78 13.34 -25.48
N LYS A 180 -4.52 12.60 -26.30
CA LYS A 180 -5.70 13.09 -27.00
C LYS A 180 -6.90 12.19 -26.76
N TYR A 181 -8.08 12.78 -26.76
CA TYR A 181 -9.34 12.05 -26.60
C TYR A 181 -10.48 12.72 -27.38
N SER A 182 -11.52 11.95 -27.64
CA SER A 182 -12.76 12.42 -28.25
C SER A 182 -13.93 11.60 -27.70
N LYS A 183 -15.05 12.27 -27.41
CA LYS A 183 -16.25 11.62 -26.89
C LYS A 183 -17.17 11.22 -28.06
N TRP A 184 -17.75 10.03 -27.96
CA TRP A 184 -18.84 9.62 -28.87
C TRP A 184 -20.12 10.33 -28.51
N ASN A 185 -20.80 10.90 -29.49
CA ASN A 185 -22.05 11.67 -29.31
C ASN A 185 -23.33 10.88 -29.62
N GLY A 186 -23.21 9.58 -29.93
CA GLY A 186 -24.27 8.68 -30.33
C GLY A 186 -24.29 8.37 -31.82
N SER A 187 -23.59 9.17 -32.66
CA SER A 187 -23.53 8.99 -34.12
C SER A 187 -22.13 9.16 -34.70
N ALA A 188 -21.29 9.98 -34.08
CA ALA A 188 -19.94 10.30 -34.52
C ALA A 188 -19.04 10.66 -33.34
N TRP A 189 -17.74 10.62 -33.58
CA TRP A 189 -16.77 11.20 -32.65
C TRP A 189 -16.87 12.72 -32.63
N GLY A 190 -16.89 13.30 -31.44
CA GLY A 190 -16.87 14.74 -31.25
C GLY A 190 -15.46 15.34 -31.55
N PRO A 191 -15.26 16.62 -31.26
CA PRO A 191 -13.97 17.28 -31.43
C PRO A 191 -12.86 16.54 -30.66
N THR A 192 -11.67 16.43 -31.28
CA THR A 192 -10.47 15.92 -30.61
C THR A 192 -9.90 16.97 -29.66
N GLU A 193 -9.78 16.60 -28.41
CA GLU A 193 -9.11 17.39 -27.39
C GLU A 193 -7.71 16.83 -27.15
N THR A 194 -6.71 17.70 -27.12
CA THR A 194 -5.32 17.34 -26.74
C THR A 194 -4.96 18.03 -25.44
N LYS A 195 -4.40 17.28 -24.51
CA LYS A 195 -4.01 17.78 -23.19
C LYS A 195 -2.58 17.34 -22.86
N THR A 196 -1.91 18.16 -22.04
CA THR A 196 -0.62 17.83 -21.46
C THR A 196 -0.71 17.96 -19.94
N LEU A 197 -0.31 16.92 -19.22
CA LEU A 197 -0.18 16.89 -17.77
C LEU A 197 1.27 16.72 -17.43
N ALA A 198 1.92 17.81 -16.99
CA ALA A 198 3.28 17.73 -16.45
C ALA A 198 3.30 16.98 -15.11
N ASN A 199 4.43 16.34 -14.79
CA ASN A 199 4.66 15.80 -13.47
C ASN A 199 4.54 16.93 -12.44
N GLY A 200 3.80 16.68 -11.36
CA GLY A 200 3.63 17.64 -10.28
C GLY A 200 4.87 17.74 -9.39
N THR A 201 4.85 18.69 -8.45
CA THR A 201 5.88 18.87 -7.44
C THR A 201 5.51 18.28 -6.08
N ASP A 202 4.23 17.91 -5.90
CA ASP A 202 3.75 17.20 -4.71
C ASP A 202 4.13 15.72 -4.76
N ASP A 203 4.13 15.08 -3.61
CA ASP A 203 4.55 13.69 -3.45
C ASP A 203 3.36 12.71 -3.56
N ALA A 204 2.63 12.73 -4.69
CA ALA A 204 1.62 11.74 -5.01
C ALA A 204 2.10 10.76 -6.09
N PHE A 205 1.48 9.56 -6.19
CA PHE A 205 1.83 8.60 -7.23
C PHE A 205 1.29 9.00 -8.61
N PHE A 206 0.14 9.68 -8.66
CA PHE A 206 -0.57 9.94 -9.92
C PHE A 206 -0.97 11.39 -10.13
N ASN A 207 -1.06 11.77 -11.41
CA ASN A 207 -1.90 12.86 -11.89
C ASN A 207 -3.22 12.27 -12.37
N TYR A 208 -4.33 12.74 -11.84
CA TYR A 208 -5.68 12.32 -12.21
C TYR A 208 -6.30 13.28 -13.19
N PHE A 209 -7.03 12.77 -14.17
CA PHE A 209 -7.72 13.57 -15.17
C PHE A 209 -9.18 13.13 -15.32
N SER A 210 -10.08 14.09 -15.50
CA SER A 210 -11.49 13.81 -15.80
C SER A 210 -11.83 14.29 -17.21
N PHE A 211 -12.37 13.39 -18.03
CA PHE A 211 -12.88 13.74 -19.35
C PHE A 211 -14.13 14.62 -19.27
N THR A 212 -14.92 14.49 -18.20
CA THR A 212 -16.12 15.29 -18.00
C THR A 212 -15.80 16.77 -17.80
N THR A 213 -14.74 17.07 -17.04
CA THR A 213 -14.30 18.46 -16.80
C THR A 213 -13.25 18.93 -17.80
N GLY A 214 -12.63 18.00 -18.55
CA GLY A 214 -11.52 18.28 -19.46
C GLY A 214 -10.25 18.78 -18.74
N ALA A 215 -10.09 18.45 -17.45
CA ALA A 215 -9.06 19.01 -16.59
C ALA A 215 -8.46 17.98 -15.60
N LYS A 216 -7.29 18.32 -15.07
CA LYS A 216 -6.66 17.63 -13.94
C LYS A 216 -7.58 17.72 -12.73
N VAL A 217 -7.74 16.61 -12.00
CA VAL A 217 -8.44 16.56 -10.72
C VAL A 217 -7.40 16.62 -9.60
N PRO A 218 -7.30 17.73 -8.86
CA PRO A 218 -6.31 17.89 -7.82
C PRO A 218 -6.69 17.17 -6.53
N ALA A 219 -5.69 16.90 -5.68
CA ALA A 219 -5.84 16.45 -4.29
C ALA A 219 -6.67 15.16 -4.08
N LEU A 220 -6.68 14.27 -5.08
CA LEU A 220 -7.38 12.97 -4.96
C LEU A 220 -6.58 11.90 -4.23
N GLU A 221 -5.30 12.13 -3.98
CA GLU A 221 -4.40 11.18 -3.36
C GLU A 221 -3.56 11.91 -2.31
N PRO A 222 -3.41 11.34 -1.10
CA PRO A 222 -2.44 11.84 -0.12
C PRO A 222 -1.00 11.66 -0.64
N SER A 223 -0.01 12.29 0.02
CA SER A 223 1.40 12.02 -0.26
C SER A 223 1.72 10.53 -0.08
N ARG A 224 2.71 10.02 -0.82
CA ARG A 224 3.09 8.58 -0.83
C ARG A 224 3.35 8.03 0.56
N SER A 225 3.98 8.82 1.43
CA SER A 225 4.29 8.43 2.80
C SER A 225 3.08 8.45 3.75
N ALA A 226 1.98 9.10 3.35
CA ALA A 226 0.81 9.34 4.19
C ALA A 226 -0.26 8.24 4.10
N TRP A 227 -0.03 7.16 3.37
CA TRP A 227 -0.95 6.04 3.31
C TRP A 227 -0.25 4.69 3.10
N ASP A 228 -0.84 3.64 3.63
CA ASP A 228 -0.36 2.27 3.57
C ASP A 228 -1.31 1.35 2.82
N LEU A 229 -2.61 1.57 3.00
CA LEU A 229 -3.69 0.83 2.34
C LEU A 229 -4.66 1.80 1.68
N MET A 230 -5.10 1.47 0.47
CA MET A 230 -6.18 2.17 -0.25
C MET A 230 -7.34 1.20 -0.47
N PHE A 231 -8.49 1.50 0.10
CA PHE A 231 -9.72 0.74 -0.13
C PHE A 231 -10.43 1.30 -1.35
N THR A 232 -10.63 0.46 -2.36
CA THR A 232 -11.16 0.85 -3.67
C THR A 232 -11.82 -0.33 -4.38
N LYS A 233 -12.50 -0.08 -5.49
CA LYS A 233 -12.80 -1.11 -6.49
C LYS A 233 -11.56 -1.36 -7.35
N TYR A 234 -11.39 -2.60 -7.77
CA TYR A 234 -10.38 -3.01 -8.74
C TYR A 234 -10.85 -4.27 -9.47
N TYR A 235 -10.32 -4.51 -10.68
CA TYR A 235 -10.59 -5.74 -11.43
C TYR A 235 -9.59 -6.82 -11.03
N THR A 236 -10.06 -8.06 -10.98
CA THR A 236 -9.24 -9.27 -10.78
C THR A 236 -9.77 -10.40 -11.66
N PHE A 237 -8.89 -11.33 -12.06
CA PHE A 237 -9.31 -12.52 -12.77
C PHE A 237 -9.91 -13.53 -11.79
N TYR A 238 -11.21 -13.37 -11.54
CA TYR A 238 -11.93 -14.03 -10.46
C TYR A 238 -12.18 -15.50 -10.77
N ASN A 239 -11.80 -16.37 -9.84
CA ASN A 239 -11.92 -17.83 -9.95
C ASN A 239 -11.32 -18.44 -11.25
N ASN A 240 -10.37 -17.78 -11.88
CA ASN A 240 -9.79 -18.16 -13.18
C ASN A 240 -10.84 -18.28 -14.31
N ILE A 241 -11.92 -17.48 -14.25
CA ILE A 241 -13.02 -17.53 -15.20
C ILE A 241 -13.11 -16.23 -16.01
N MET A 242 -13.16 -15.07 -15.32
CA MET A 242 -13.40 -13.78 -15.96
C MET A 242 -12.81 -12.63 -15.15
N MET A 243 -12.54 -11.51 -15.79
CA MET A 243 -12.27 -10.25 -15.12
C MET A 243 -13.55 -9.77 -14.41
N TYR A 244 -13.42 -9.50 -13.12
CA TYR A 244 -14.55 -9.14 -12.27
C TYR A 244 -14.20 -8.00 -11.33
N PRO A 245 -15.04 -6.95 -11.21
CA PRO A 245 -14.80 -5.85 -10.30
C PRO A 245 -15.10 -6.25 -8.86
N LEU A 246 -14.14 -6.10 -8.00
CA LEU A 246 -14.25 -6.35 -6.56
C LEU A 246 -13.85 -5.10 -5.77
N SER A 247 -14.39 -4.97 -4.57
CA SER A 247 -13.90 -4.00 -3.59
C SER A 247 -12.89 -4.68 -2.64
N GLY A 248 -11.87 -3.96 -2.22
CA GLY A 248 -10.87 -4.48 -1.30
C GLY A 248 -9.76 -3.47 -1.02
N ALA A 249 -8.67 -3.93 -0.45
CA ALA A 249 -7.53 -3.10 -0.09
C ALA A 249 -6.36 -3.31 -1.05
N ILE A 250 -5.94 -2.24 -1.72
CA ILE A 250 -4.67 -2.17 -2.45
C ILE A 250 -3.61 -1.64 -1.50
N GLN A 251 -2.49 -2.32 -1.37
CA GLN A 251 -1.36 -1.85 -0.57
C GLN A 251 -0.51 -0.82 -1.32
N SER A 252 0.02 0.14 -0.57
CA SER A 252 1.02 1.09 -1.09
C SER A 252 2.30 0.35 -1.48
N PRO A 253 3.03 0.80 -2.53
CA PRO A 253 4.38 0.31 -2.83
C PRO A 253 5.37 0.45 -1.66
N ASN A 254 5.07 1.29 -0.67
CA ASN A 254 5.91 1.51 0.50
C ASN A 254 5.79 0.42 1.57
N VAL A 255 4.86 -0.52 1.43
CA VAL A 255 4.65 -1.62 2.37
C VAL A 255 4.76 -2.98 1.70
N LYS A 256 5.14 -3.98 2.48
CA LYS A 256 5.08 -5.39 2.10
C LYS A 256 4.14 -6.12 3.05
N VAL A 257 3.40 -7.08 2.52
CA VAL A 257 2.38 -7.80 3.28
C VAL A 257 2.60 -9.30 3.22
N ALA A 258 2.49 -9.97 4.37
CA ALA A 258 2.36 -11.42 4.45
C ALA A 258 0.94 -11.77 4.95
N MET A 259 0.23 -12.61 4.22
CA MET A 259 -1.05 -13.17 4.64
C MET A 259 -0.81 -14.53 5.30
N VAL A 260 -1.38 -14.75 6.47
CA VAL A 260 -1.34 -16.03 7.19
C VAL A 260 -2.76 -16.55 7.38
N GLN A 261 -2.97 -17.79 6.99
CA GLN A 261 -4.23 -18.51 7.12
C GLN A 261 -3.97 -20.04 7.19
N PRO A 262 -4.47 -20.76 8.19
CA PRO A 262 -5.29 -20.24 9.31
C PRO A 262 -4.44 -19.61 10.40
N GLU A 263 -4.93 -18.52 11.03
CA GLU A 263 -4.35 -17.94 12.22
C GLU A 263 -5.42 -17.33 13.14
N THR A 264 -5.22 -17.45 14.48
CA THR A 264 -6.11 -16.83 15.46
C THR A 264 -5.99 -15.30 15.39
N GLN A 265 -7.10 -14.62 15.10
CA GLN A 265 -7.13 -13.17 14.92
C GLN A 265 -6.88 -12.39 16.22
N ALA A 266 -7.73 -12.58 17.22
CA ALA A 266 -7.68 -11.85 18.49
C ALA A 266 -6.79 -12.59 19.50
N THR A 267 -5.48 -12.36 19.43
CA THR A 267 -4.49 -12.99 20.32
C THR A 267 -3.36 -12.04 20.69
N SER A 268 -2.76 -12.25 21.86
CA SER A 268 -1.50 -11.60 22.26
C SER A 268 -0.27 -12.43 21.83
N THR A 269 -0.47 -13.69 21.45
CA THR A 269 0.58 -14.64 21.10
C THR A 269 0.50 -14.98 19.61
N TYR A 270 1.55 -14.72 18.84
CA TYR A 270 1.65 -14.98 17.41
C TYR A 270 3.12 -15.20 17.00
N SER A 271 3.32 -15.87 15.89
CA SER A 271 4.65 -16.05 15.29
C SER A 271 4.79 -15.15 14.07
N MET A 272 5.92 -14.44 13.95
CA MET A 272 6.19 -13.65 12.76
C MET A 272 6.39 -14.56 11.55
N PRO A 273 5.77 -14.22 10.39
CA PRO A 273 6.10 -14.85 9.13
C PRO A 273 7.58 -14.65 8.78
N ALA A 274 8.16 -15.59 8.04
CA ALA A 274 9.50 -15.43 7.50
C ALA A 274 9.56 -14.20 6.58
N ASP A 275 10.71 -13.53 6.48
CA ASP A 275 10.89 -12.35 5.61
C ASP A 275 10.54 -12.64 4.14
N THR A 276 10.75 -13.87 3.67
CA THR A 276 10.40 -14.34 2.33
C THR A 276 8.90 -14.43 2.07
N SER A 277 8.06 -14.40 3.11
CA SER A 277 6.61 -14.43 3.00
C SER A 277 6.01 -13.03 2.72
N PHE A 278 6.79 -11.97 2.88
CA PHE A 278 6.31 -10.61 2.66
C PHE A 278 6.34 -10.25 1.18
N SER A 279 5.17 -10.08 0.59
CA SER A 279 4.94 -9.75 -0.82
C SER A 279 4.81 -8.24 -1.03
N SER A 280 5.35 -7.76 -2.15
CA SER A 280 5.10 -6.41 -2.67
C SER A 280 3.88 -6.36 -3.61
N ASN A 281 3.22 -7.50 -3.89
CA ASN A 281 2.02 -7.52 -4.73
C ASN A 281 0.94 -6.62 -4.14
N ILE A 282 0.46 -5.66 -4.95
CA ILE A 282 -0.46 -4.60 -4.49
C ILE A 282 -1.79 -5.13 -3.94
N THR A 283 -2.18 -6.35 -4.29
CA THR A 283 -3.42 -6.99 -3.83
C THR A 283 -3.18 -8.15 -2.87
N THR A 284 -2.03 -8.22 -2.17
CA THR A 284 -1.80 -9.25 -1.16
C THR A 284 -2.87 -9.21 -0.05
N VAL A 285 -3.33 -8.02 0.36
CA VAL A 285 -4.53 -7.88 1.19
C VAL A 285 -5.78 -8.12 0.34
N GLY A 286 -5.94 -7.33 -0.72
CA GLY A 286 -7.00 -7.47 -1.71
C GLY A 286 -8.38 -7.69 -1.10
N HIS A 287 -9.01 -8.79 -1.53
CA HIS A 287 -10.32 -9.25 -1.07
C HIS A 287 -10.26 -10.62 -0.37
N SER A 288 -9.07 -11.18 -0.15
CA SER A 288 -8.86 -12.56 0.35
C SER A 288 -9.44 -12.82 1.74
N TRP A 289 -9.66 -11.76 2.54
CA TRP A 289 -10.31 -11.78 3.85
C TRP A 289 -11.83 -11.93 3.80
N LYS A 290 -12.45 -11.76 2.63
CA LYS A 290 -13.90 -11.86 2.46
C LYS A 290 -14.34 -13.31 2.36
N GLY A 291 -15.41 -13.64 3.10
CA GLY A 291 -16.21 -14.85 2.91
C GLY A 291 -17.53 -14.53 2.20
N ILE A 292 -18.36 -15.52 1.97
CA ILE A 292 -19.71 -15.33 1.38
C ILE A 292 -20.59 -14.62 2.42
N GLY A 293 -20.87 -13.33 2.20
CA GLY A 293 -21.69 -12.50 3.10
C GLY A 293 -21.09 -12.25 4.49
N THR A 294 -19.79 -12.52 4.69
CA THR A 294 -19.14 -12.42 5.99
C THR A 294 -17.65 -12.08 5.84
N VAL A 295 -16.94 -12.05 6.95
CA VAL A 295 -15.46 -11.95 7.05
C VAL A 295 -14.92 -13.31 7.49
N LYS A 296 -13.80 -13.76 6.91
CA LYS A 296 -13.09 -14.95 7.37
C LYS A 296 -12.47 -14.68 8.75
N SER A 297 -12.68 -15.59 9.70
CA SER A 297 -12.25 -15.43 11.10
C SER A 297 -10.82 -15.92 11.36
N ASP A 298 -10.13 -16.44 10.33
CA ASP A 298 -8.83 -17.08 10.43
C ASP A 298 -7.77 -16.48 9.49
N VAL A 299 -8.06 -15.33 8.88
CA VAL A 299 -7.11 -14.58 8.02
C VAL A 299 -6.50 -13.44 8.78
N VAL A 300 -5.17 -13.38 8.79
CA VAL A 300 -4.38 -12.33 9.42
C VAL A 300 -3.34 -11.82 8.44
N TYR A 301 -3.09 -10.52 8.47
CA TYR A 301 -2.06 -9.85 7.66
C TYR A 301 -0.98 -9.30 8.57
N TYR A 302 0.26 -9.50 8.15
CA TYR A 302 1.44 -8.86 8.71
C TYR A 302 1.95 -7.84 7.69
N ILE A 303 2.04 -6.58 8.09
CA ILE A 303 2.38 -5.47 7.20
C ILE A 303 3.71 -4.89 7.67
N LYS A 304 4.69 -4.84 6.76
CA LYS A 304 6.03 -4.27 6.99
C LYS A 304 6.13 -2.93 6.28
N LYS A 305 6.40 -1.86 7.05
CA LYS A 305 6.64 -0.49 6.57
C LYS A 305 8.00 -0.01 7.07
N GLY A 306 9.03 -0.08 6.24
CA GLY A 306 10.39 0.18 6.68
C GLY A 306 10.82 -0.75 7.81
N SER A 307 11.08 -0.19 9.00
CA SER A 307 11.39 -0.93 10.24
C SER A 307 10.15 -1.34 11.03
N ASP A 308 8.99 -0.81 10.71
CA ASP A 308 7.77 -1.02 11.48
C ASP A 308 6.98 -2.22 10.96
N TYR A 309 6.35 -2.92 11.88
CA TYR A 309 5.51 -4.07 11.61
C TYR A 309 4.15 -3.90 12.27
N TYR A 310 3.12 -4.25 11.51
CA TYR A 310 1.74 -4.23 11.97
C TYR A 310 1.11 -5.60 11.77
N ARG A 311 0.24 -6.00 12.70
CA ARG A 311 -0.61 -7.17 12.58
C ARG A 311 -2.05 -6.72 12.45
N MET A 312 -2.76 -7.17 11.41
CA MET A 312 -4.09 -6.68 11.04
C MET A 312 -5.04 -7.83 10.69
N TYR A 313 -6.33 -7.69 11.00
CA TYR A 313 -7.39 -8.57 10.56
C TYR A 313 -8.72 -7.82 10.42
N PHE A 314 -9.58 -8.29 9.52
CA PHE A 314 -10.89 -7.68 9.28
C PHE A 314 -11.95 -8.25 10.22
N ILE A 315 -12.95 -7.43 10.57
CA ILE A 315 -14.06 -7.78 11.48
C ILE A 315 -15.44 -7.49 10.88
N THR A 316 -15.54 -6.66 9.84
CA THR A 316 -16.83 -6.30 9.22
C THR A 316 -16.68 -6.18 7.71
N ASN A 317 -17.70 -6.66 6.98
CA ASN A 317 -17.90 -6.47 5.55
C ASN A 317 -19.37 -6.09 5.31
N GLY A 318 -19.63 -4.81 5.14
CA GLY A 318 -20.98 -4.28 4.87
C GLY A 318 -21.42 -4.41 3.42
N GLY A 319 -20.54 -4.92 2.54
CA GLY A 319 -20.82 -5.05 1.11
C GLY A 319 -21.13 -3.71 0.45
N ALA A 320 -21.82 -3.73 -0.68
CA ALA A 320 -22.20 -2.52 -1.41
C ALA A 320 -23.26 -1.67 -0.69
N THR A 321 -23.99 -2.25 0.27
CA THR A 321 -25.07 -1.56 0.97
C THR A 321 -24.57 -0.40 1.83
N THR A 322 -23.47 -0.60 2.57
CA THR A 322 -22.89 0.43 3.44
C THR A 322 -21.45 0.79 3.06
N GLY A 323 -20.74 -0.12 2.40
CA GLY A 323 -19.33 0.04 2.10
C GLY A 323 -18.40 -0.16 3.30
N ASP A 324 -18.92 -0.63 4.43
CA ASP A 324 -18.16 -0.79 5.66
C ASP A 324 -17.15 -1.93 5.54
N MET A 325 -15.91 -1.66 5.93
CA MET A 325 -14.82 -2.62 5.98
C MET A 325 -14.00 -2.36 7.25
N TYR A 326 -14.55 -2.78 8.41
CA TYR A 326 -13.88 -2.53 9.69
C TYR A 326 -12.79 -3.56 9.92
N PHE A 327 -11.68 -3.09 10.45
CA PHE A 327 -10.55 -3.95 10.78
C PHE A 327 -9.91 -3.56 12.11
N LYS A 328 -9.16 -4.49 12.68
CA LYS A 328 -8.31 -4.24 13.84
C LYS A 328 -6.86 -4.40 13.45
N TYR A 329 -6.01 -3.50 13.95
CA TYR A 329 -4.58 -3.61 13.74
C TYR A 329 -3.80 -3.24 15.01
N LYS A 330 -2.56 -3.67 15.07
CA LYS A 330 -1.65 -3.40 16.18
C LYS A 330 -0.24 -3.18 15.62
N ASN A 331 0.45 -2.14 16.08
CA ASN A 331 1.89 -2.01 15.86
C ASN A 331 2.61 -3.04 16.75
N ILE A 332 3.35 -3.93 16.11
CA ILE A 332 4.05 -5.04 16.76
C ILE A 332 5.56 -4.88 16.72
N THR A 333 6.07 -3.75 16.23
CA THR A 333 7.50 -3.46 16.07
C THR A 333 8.27 -3.62 17.38
N GLN A 334 7.72 -3.13 18.47
CA GLN A 334 8.34 -3.24 19.80
C GLN A 334 8.32 -4.66 20.35
N THR A 335 7.33 -5.47 19.95
CA THR A 335 7.24 -6.89 20.35
C THR A 335 8.32 -7.72 19.67
N LEU A 336 8.79 -7.29 18.48
CA LEU A 336 9.89 -7.93 17.74
C LEU A 336 11.27 -7.68 18.37
N GLY A 337 11.40 -6.68 19.25
CA GLY A 337 12.61 -6.46 20.05
C GLY A 337 12.82 -7.53 21.12
N ILE A 338 11.85 -8.42 21.37
CA ILE A 338 12.01 -9.63 22.17
C ILE A 338 12.26 -10.78 21.17
N LYS A 339 13.47 -10.85 20.58
CA LYS A 339 13.92 -12.14 20.06
C LYS A 339 13.99 -13.07 21.25
N GLU A 340 13.14 -14.09 21.29
CA GLU A 340 13.40 -15.23 22.14
C GLU A 340 14.83 -15.70 21.82
N VAL A 341 15.71 -15.66 22.80
CA VAL A 341 17.07 -16.19 22.68
C VAL A 341 16.92 -17.71 22.60
N GLY A 342 16.60 -18.21 21.42
CA GLY A 342 16.24 -19.60 21.17
C GLY A 342 15.06 -20.07 22.03
N LYS A 343 14.60 -21.29 21.85
CA LYS A 343 13.55 -21.93 22.67
C LYS A 343 13.94 -22.12 24.15
N LYS A 344 15.18 -21.76 24.54
CA LYS A 344 15.75 -22.07 25.84
C LYS A 344 15.59 -21.01 26.91
N ALA A 345 15.47 -19.73 26.55
CA ALA A 345 15.29 -18.63 27.49
C ALA A 345 14.66 -17.39 26.86
N SER A 346 14.01 -16.54 27.67
CA SER A 346 13.51 -15.22 27.32
C SER A 346 13.95 -14.18 28.35
N PHE A 347 14.19 -12.91 27.91
CA PHE A 347 14.77 -11.85 28.74
C PHE A 347 13.98 -10.56 28.66
N GLY A 348 13.87 -9.86 29.80
CA GLY A 348 13.32 -8.52 29.92
C GLY A 348 14.24 -7.63 30.78
N VAL A 349 14.24 -6.32 30.53
CA VAL A 349 14.94 -5.32 31.34
C VAL A 349 13.95 -4.25 31.75
N TYR A 350 13.81 -4.02 33.07
CA TYR A 350 12.82 -3.10 33.62
C TYR A 350 13.35 -2.46 34.92
N PRO A 351 13.03 -1.18 35.18
CA PRO A 351 12.42 -0.21 34.27
C PRO A 351 13.41 0.29 33.20
N ASN A 352 12.89 0.64 32.02
CA ASN A 352 13.66 1.27 30.96
C ASN A 352 12.80 2.37 30.30
N PRO A 353 13.11 3.67 30.46
CA PRO A 353 14.26 4.25 31.18
C PRO A 353 14.34 3.91 32.67
N THR A 354 15.56 3.97 33.25
CA THR A 354 15.75 3.77 34.69
C THR A 354 15.00 4.82 35.52
N THR A 355 14.69 4.50 36.75
CA THR A 355 14.30 5.46 37.79
C THR A 355 15.49 6.30 38.24
N ALA A 356 15.25 7.32 39.08
CA ALA A 356 16.29 8.25 39.57
C ALA A 356 17.40 7.54 40.38
N ASP A 357 17.13 6.37 40.95
CA ASP A 357 18.11 5.55 41.68
C ASP A 357 19.01 4.71 40.74
N LYS A 358 18.81 4.82 39.40
CA LYS A 358 19.58 4.14 38.36
C LYS A 358 19.67 2.62 38.55
N LYS A 359 18.59 2.01 39.05
CA LYS A 359 18.48 0.57 39.17
C LYS A 359 17.64 0.00 38.05
N VAL A 360 17.99 -1.18 37.57
CA VAL A 360 17.21 -1.98 36.63
C VAL A 360 17.18 -3.42 37.09
N THR A 361 16.12 -4.12 36.77
CA THR A 361 16.00 -5.57 36.97
C THR A 361 16.02 -6.25 35.61
N VAL A 362 16.90 -7.24 35.45
CA VAL A 362 16.83 -8.20 34.37
C VAL A 362 15.91 -9.32 34.80
N LEU A 363 14.81 -9.49 34.06
CA LEU A 363 13.91 -10.62 34.20
C LEU A 363 14.29 -11.67 33.16
N PHE A 364 14.42 -12.94 33.54
CA PHE A 364 14.67 -14.00 32.59
C PHE A 364 13.97 -15.30 32.99
N ASP A 365 13.37 -15.91 31.96
CA ASP A 365 12.67 -17.19 32.03
C ASP A 365 13.51 -18.24 31.28
N ILE A 366 14.12 -19.13 32.01
CA ILE A 366 14.95 -20.22 31.46
C ILE A 366 14.07 -21.46 31.33
N LYS A 367 13.70 -21.80 30.09
CA LYS A 367 12.87 -22.94 29.74
C LYS A 367 13.67 -24.26 29.73
N GLU A 368 14.92 -24.19 29.30
CA GLU A 368 15.83 -25.33 29.20
C GLU A 368 17.19 -24.98 29.77
N ARG A 369 17.77 -25.92 30.54
CA ARG A 369 19.13 -25.81 31.07
C ARG A 369 20.15 -25.73 29.92
N ALA A 370 21.08 -24.78 30.02
CA ALA A 370 22.24 -24.71 29.14
C ALA A 370 23.48 -25.35 29.82
N ASN A 371 24.45 -25.78 29.01
CA ASN A 371 25.69 -26.34 29.53
C ASN A 371 26.52 -25.30 30.30
N ASN A 372 26.53 -24.06 29.81
CA ASN A 372 27.23 -22.94 30.42
C ASN A 372 26.24 -21.96 31.05
N LYS A 373 26.71 -21.27 32.09
CA LYS A 373 25.95 -20.13 32.65
C LYS A 373 25.84 -19.03 31.59
N GLY A 374 24.73 -18.26 31.66
CA GLY A 374 24.58 -17.06 30.88
C GLY A 374 25.36 -15.87 31.45
N ASN A 375 25.38 -14.78 30.72
CA ASN A 375 26.00 -13.53 31.14
C ASN A 375 25.13 -12.33 30.75
N VAL A 376 25.09 -11.31 31.63
CA VAL A 376 24.53 -10.00 31.34
C VAL A 376 25.66 -8.98 31.42
N GLU A 377 25.79 -8.18 30.35
CA GLU A 377 26.79 -7.11 30.25
C GLU A 377 26.11 -5.81 29.87
N VAL A 378 26.55 -4.70 30.45
CA VAL A 378 26.12 -3.35 30.02
C VAL A 378 27.31 -2.66 29.39
N TYR A 379 27.09 -2.09 28.20
CA TYR A 379 28.09 -1.38 27.43
C TYR A 379 27.73 0.09 27.33
N ASP A 380 28.71 0.96 27.36
CA ASP A 380 28.57 2.34 26.89
C ASP A 380 28.58 2.42 25.35
N LEU A 381 28.35 3.58 24.80
CA LEU A 381 28.33 3.78 23.34
C LEU A 381 29.71 3.67 22.68
N THR A 382 30.80 3.59 23.46
CA THR A 382 32.16 3.33 22.95
C THR A 382 32.47 1.85 22.85
N GLY A 383 31.56 0.99 23.36
CA GLY A 383 31.74 -0.47 23.41
C GLY A 383 32.46 -0.97 24.64
N LYS A 384 32.72 -0.10 25.64
CA LYS A 384 33.32 -0.48 26.91
C LYS A 384 32.27 -1.13 27.82
N VAL A 385 32.63 -2.30 28.42
CA VAL A 385 31.79 -2.93 29.43
C VAL A 385 31.83 -2.11 30.72
N VAL A 386 30.67 -1.69 31.19
CA VAL A 386 30.50 -0.88 32.43
C VAL A 386 29.83 -1.67 33.55
N TYR A 387 29.25 -2.83 33.22
CA TYR A 387 28.70 -3.79 34.18
C TYR A 387 28.75 -5.20 33.58
N SER A 388 29.02 -6.22 34.39
CA SER A 388 28.92 -7.63 33.99
C SER A 388 28.52 -8.50 35.20
N ALA A 389 27.64 -9.48 34.95
CA ALA A 389 27.24 -10.48 35.93
C ALA A 389 26.88 -11.82 35.27
N GLU A 390 27.15 -12.91 35.96
CA GLU A 390 26.71 -14.24 35.52
C GLU A 390 25.23 -14.46 35.79
N LEU A 391 24.55 -15.15 34.87
CA LEU A 391 23.19 -15.66 35.02
C LEU A 391 23.22 -17.15 35.36
N THR A 392 22.20 -17.64 36.08
CA THR A 392 22.06 -19.08 36.33
C THR A 392 21.87 -19.87 35.03
N ASN A 393 22.16 -21.16 35.04
CA ASN A 393 21.88 -22.09 33.96
C ASN A 393 20.74 -23.08 34.28
N GLN A 394 20.08 -22.92 35.43
CA GLN A 394 18.95 -23.77 35.83
C GLN A 394 17.64 -23.26 35.17
N ALA A 395 16.75 -24.19 34.88
CA ALA A 395 15.41 -23.82 34.42
C ALA A 395 14.63 -23.13 35.53
N GLY A 396 13.82 -22.11 35.16
CA GLY A 396 13.00 -21.34 36.08
C GLY A 396 12.92 -19.86 35.70
N PHE A 397 12.07 -19.13 36.45
CA PHE A 397 11.94 -17.69 36.31
C PHE A 397 12.82 -16.99 37.36
N TYR A 398 13.67 -16.08 36.88
CA TYR A 398 14.64 -15.37 37.69
C TYR A 398 14.56 -13.87 37.49
N LYS A 399 14.97 -13.13 38.51
CA LYS A 399 15.25 -11.71 38.43
C LYS A 399 16.63 -11.39 38.99
N GLN A 400 17.31 -10.47 38.34
CA GLN A 400 18.60 -9.96 38.81
C GLN A 400 18.60 -8.45 38.81
N ASP A 401 18.73 -7.87 39.98
CA ASP A 401 18.80 -6.40 40.13
C ASP A 401 20.22 -5.94 39.81
N ILE A 402 20.32 -4.90 39.01
CA ILE A 402 21.54 -4.25 38.54
C ILE A 402 21.56 -2.82 39.06
N ASN A 403 22.59 -2.46 39.78
CA ASN A 403 22.81 -1.09 40.24
C ASN A 403 23.76 -0.36 39.30
N LEU A 404 23.28 0.67 38.64
CA LEU A 404 23.99 1.50 37.69
C LEU A 404 24.21 2.94 38.21
N SER A 405 24.15 3.15 39.51
CA SER A 405 24.30 4.48 40.14
C SER A 405 25.64 5.17 39.84
N HIS A 406 26.65 4.40 39.49
CA HIS A 406 27.96 4.87 39.06
C HIS A 406 28.05 5.38 37.64
N LEU A 407 26.97 5.17 36.82
CA LEU A 407 26.93 5.61 35.43
C LEU A 407 26.36 7.02 35.32
N THR A 408 26.81 7.75 34.33
CA THR A 408 26.20 9.03 33.92
C THR A 408 24.88 8.78 33.22
N SER A 409 23.98 9.77 33.27
CA SER A 409 22.72 9.69 32.49
C SER A 409 23.06 9.62 30.99
N GLY A 410 22.41 8.71 30.28
CA GLY A 410 22.70 8.49 28.87
C GLY A 410 22.15 7.18 28.32
N ASN A 411 22.55 6.85 27.09
CA ASN A 411 22.18 5.61 26.41
C ASN A 411 23.28 4.56 26.59
N TYR A 412 22.85 3.32 26.87
CA TYR A 412 23.69 2.16 27.06
C TYR A 412 23.09 0.99 26.29
N LEU A 413 23.87 -0.09 26.12
CA LEU A 413 23.41 -1.35 25.55
C LEU A 413 23.52 -2.45 26.61
N VAL A 414 22.43 -3.15 26.87
CA VAL A 414 22.42 -4.37 27.68
C VAL A 414 22.53 -5.56 26.75
N LYS A 415 23.60 -6.34 26.87
CA LYS A 415 23.85 -7.57 26.13
C LYS A 415 23.67 -8.77 27.06
N ILE A 416 22.84 -9.71 26.67
CA ILE A 416 22.55 -10.92 27.42
C ILE A 416 22.93 -12.11 26.55
N THR A 417 23.72 -13.01 27.09
CA THR A 417 24.16 -14.24 26.41
C THR A 417 23.72 -15.46 27.21
N TYR A 418 23.04 -16.42 26.56
CA TYR A 418 22.61 -17.68 27.18
C TYR A 418 22.49 -18.79 26.13
N GLY A 419 22.99 -19.97 26.44
CA GLY A 419 22.86 -21.15 25.59
C GLY A 419 23.41 -20.99 24.17
N GLY A 420 24.47 -20.16 24.00
CA GLY A 420 25.10 -19.87 22.71
C GLY A 420 24.39 -18.74 21.91
N ASN A 421 23.32 -18.18 22.44
CA ASN A 421 22.61 -17.07 21.82
C ASN A 421 22.92 -15.76 22.58
N THR A 422 22.83 -14.65 21.85
CA THR A 422 23.07 -13.29 22.38
C THR A 422 21.94 -12.37 21.99
N GLU A 423 21.43 -11.59 22.94
CA GLU A 423 20.47 -10.54 22.73
C GLU A 423 20.99 -9.20 23.25
N THR A 424 20.72 -8.12 22.54
CA THR A 424 21.11 -6.76 22.93
C THR A 424 19.90 -5.85 22.98
N LYS A 425 19.76 -5.07 24.08
CA LYS A 425 18.70 -4.07 24.26
C LYS A 425 19.29 -2.72 24.59
N LYS A 426 18.65 -1.65 24.08
CA LYS A 426 18.95 -0.28 24.49
C LYS A 426 18.46 -0.07 25.91
N LEU A 427 19.28 0.57 26.75
CA LEU A 427 18.97 1.00 28.11
C LEU A 427 19.19 2.50 28.23
N ILE A 428 18.20 3.20 28.74
CA ILE A 428 18.27 4.63 29.02
C ILE A 428 18.45 4.81 30.52
N VAL A 429 19.62 5.29 30.93
CA VAL A 429 19.92 5.66 32.33
C VAL A 429 19.57 7.13 32.53
N LYS A 430 18.70 7.42 33.50
CA LYS A 430 18.28 8.81 33.84
C LYS A 430 19.23 9.47 34.84
#